data_9c21d964217278604921bfcda3173045
#
_entry.id   9c21d964217278604921bfcda3173045
#
_cell.length_a   1.000
_cell.length_b   1.000
_cell.length_c   1.000
_cell.angle_alpha   90.00
_cell.angle_beta   90.00
_cell.angle_gamma   90.00
#
_symmetry.space_group_name_H-M   'P 1'
#
loop_
_entity.id
_entity.type
_entity.pdbx_description
1 polymer ?
#
loop_
_entity_poly.entity_id
_entity_poly.type
_entity_poly.pdbx_seq_one_letter_code
_entity_poly.pdbx_strand_id
1 'polypeptide(L)'
;EITGPVEAKMVINAFNSGADSYMADFEDSNSPKWDNQIQGQVNLYKAIRHELSFVNEAGKEYRLNDKVATLQIRPRGWHLDEKHVTVDGRRVSGGIFDFALVFFHNAHEQIARGAGPFYYLPKMESHLEARLWNDIFIMAQEHIDLPRGTIKATVLVETILATFEMEEILYELRDHSAGLNAGRWDYIFSCIKKF
;
A
#
# COMPACT_ATOMS: atom_id res chain seq x y z
N GLU A 1 -7.51 12.80 -2.58
CA GLU A 1 -6.69 11.81 -1.86
C GLU A 1 -5.88 12.47 -0.75
N ILE A 2 -5.72 11.81 0.38
CA ILE A 2 -4.80 12.18 1.46
C ILE A 2 -3.83 11.03 1.72
N THR A 3 -2.57 11.35 2.00
CA THR A 3 -1.52 10.37 2.31
C THR A 3 -1.02 10.57 3.73
N GLY A 4 -0.72 9.48 4.42
CA GLY A 4 -0.12 9.55 5.75
C GLY A 4 0.42 8.21 6.25
N PRO A 5 1.28 8.25 7.28
CA PRO A 5 1.86 7.06 7.87
C PRO A 5 0.82 6.20 8.57
N VAL A 6 1.21 4.97 8.91
CA VAL A 6 0.32 3.96 9.51
C VAL A 6 0.25 4.01 11.04
N GLU A 7 0.63 5.13 11.66
CA GLU A 7 0.44 5.38 13.10
C GLU A 7 -1.04 5.55 13.44
N ALA A 8 -1.50 5.02 14.58
CA ALA A 8 -2.92 4.98 14.96
C ALA A 8 -3.63 6.34 14.86
N LYS A 9 -3.04 7.40 15.43
CA LYS A 9 -3.61 8.75 15.38
C LYS A 9 -3.71 9.28 13.95
N MET A 10 -2.68 9.05 13.13
CA MET A 10 -2.62 9.53 11.75
C MET A 10 -3.61 8.76 10.87
N VAL A 11 -3.72 7.45 11.05
CA VAL A 11 -4.72 6.60 10.39
C VAL A 11 -6.13 7.12 10.66
N ILE A 12 -6.50 7.35 11.95
CA ILE A 12 -7.83 7.87 12.31
C ILE A 12 -8.09 9.24 11.67
N ASN A 13 -7.13 10.16 11.75
CA ASN A 13 -7.29 11.50 11.18
C ASN A 13 -7.43 11.47 9.65
N ALA A 14 -6.67 10.60 8.98
CA ALA A 14 -6.73 10.47 7.53
C ALA A 14 -8.07 9.87 7.06
N PHE A 15 -8.53 8.81 7.70
CA PHE A 15 -9.85 8.24 7.43
C PHE A 15 -10.98 9.25 7.64
N ASN A 16 -10.88 10.11 8.67
CA ASN A 16 -11.89 11.11 9.02
C ASN A 16 -11.74 12.45 8.29
N SER A 17 -10.77 12.58 7.39
CA SER A 17 -10.41 13.85 6.75
C SER A 17 -11.48 14.43 5.82
N GLY A 18 -12.45 13.60 5.39
CA GLY A 18 -13.42 13.96 4.36
C GLY A 18 -12.90 13.84 2.93
N ALA A 19 -11.65 13.38 2.74
CA ALA A 19 -11.14 13.03 1.41
C ALA A 19 -11.85 11.76 0.90
N ASP A 20 -11.94 11.61 -0.43
CA ASP A 20 -12.54 10.40 -1.03
C ASP A 20 -11.68 9.16 -0.78
N SER A 21 -10.37 9.31 -0.77
CA SER A 21 -9.43 8.22 -0.51
C SER A 21 -8.31 8.61 0.44
N TYR A 22 -7.83 7.61 1.19
CA TYR A 22 -6.68 7.66 2.07
C TYR A 22 -5.65 6.62 1.64
N MET A 23 -4.45 7.07 1.29
CA MET A 23 -3.30 6.21 1.05
C MET A 23 -2.54 5.99 2.36
N ALA A 24 -2.73 4.82 2.96
CA ALA A 24 -1.94 4.36 4.11
C ALA A 24 -0.56 3.93 3.63
N ASP A 25 0.44 4.62 4.09
CA ASP A 25 1.77 4.56 3.53
C ASP A 25 2.75 3.86 4.45
N PHE A 26 3.23 2.69 4.04
CA PHE A 26 4.33 1.97 4.68
C PHE A 26 5.71 2.40 4.19
N GLU A 27 5.75 3.24 3.16
CA GLU A 27 6.98 3.67 2.49
C GLU A 27 7.45 5.05 2.98
N ASP A 28 7.35 6.07 2.14
CA ASP A 28 8.04 7.36 2.32
C ASP A 28 7.56 8.18 3.52
N SER A 29 6.30 8.13 3.89
CA SER A 29 5.77 8.88 5.03
C SER A 29 5.85 8.10 6.36
N ASN A 30 6.26 6.84 6.33
CA ASN A 30 6.39 6.00 7.52
C ASN A 30 7.87 5.83 7.92
N SER A 31 8.17 6.02 9.21
CA SER A 31 9.52 5.72 9.69
C SER A 31 9.77 4.21 9.63
N PRO A 32 10.89 3.74 9.01
CA PRO A 32 11.12 2.32 8.72
C PRO A 32 11.57 1.50 9.94
N LYS A 33 11.13 1.87 11.13
CA LYS A 33 11.37 1.07 12.35
C LYS A 33 10.46 -0.15 12.34
N TRP A 34 10.98 -1.28 12.80
CA TRP A 34 10.24 -2.52 12.91
C TRP A 34 8.90 -2.36 13.62
N ASP A 35 8.90 -1.71 14.79
CA ASP A 35 7.69 -1.48 15.56
C ASP A 35 6.64 -0.69 14.79
N ASN A 36 7.04 0.30 14.00
CA ASN A 36 6.10 1.09 13.18
C ASN A 36 5.49 0.24 12.07
N GLN A 37 6.28 -0.64 11.45
CA GLN A 37 5.79 -1.53 10.39
C GLN A 37 4.77 -2.52 10.94
N ILE A 38 5.08 -3.18 12.05
CA ILE A 38 4.18 -4.16 12.67
C ILE A 38 2.95 -3.49 13.30
N GLN A 39 3.16 -2.40 14.04
CA GLN A 39 2.03 -1.68 14.64
C GLN A 39 1.12 -1.08 13.56
N GLY A 40 1.68 -0.67 12.42
CA GLY A 40 0.92 -0.24 11.24
C GLY A 40 -0.03 -1.31 10.73
N GLN A 41 0.42 -2.56 10.62
CA GLN A 41 -0.41 -3.70 10.23
C GLN A 41 -1.59 -3.89 11.20
N VAL A 42 -1.31 -3.84 12.51
CA VAL A 42 -2.34 -3.94 13.56
C VAL A 42 -3.32 -2.77 13.51
N ASN A 43 -2.82 -1.55 13.28
CA ASN A 43 -3.67 -0.36 13.18
C ASN A 43 -4.63 -0.46 11.99
N LEU A 44 -4.15 -0.88 10.82
CA LEU A 44 -4.98 -1.06 9.64
C LEU A 44 -5.99 -2.21 9.83
N TYR A 45 -5.58 -3.32 10.44
CA TYR A 45 -6.50 -4.41 10.78
C TYR A 45 -7.68 -3.90 11.61
N LYS A 46 -7.41 -3.12 12.65
CA LYS A 46 -8.45 -2.53 13.51
C LYS A 46 -9.26 -1.45 12.80
N ALA A 47 -8.60 -0.61 11.98
CA ALA A 47 -9.27 0.46 11.25
C ALA A 47 -10.28 -0.07 10.24
N ILE A 48 -9.92 -1.10 9.46
CA ILE A 48 -10.80 -1.74 8.49
C ILE A 48 -12.06 -2.32 9.17
N ARG A 49 -11.95 -2.75 10.44
CA ARG A 49 -13.07 -3.26 11.26
C ARG A 49 -13.80 -2.19 12.07
N HIS A 50 -13.42 -0.92 11.93
CA HIS A 50 -13.92 0.21 12.73
C HIS A 50 -13.66 0.07 14.24
N GLU A 51 -12.61 -0.66 14.62
CA GLU A 51 -12.22 -0.93 16.02
C GLU A 51 -11.05 -0.04 16.48
N LEU A 52 -10.43 0.73 15.57
CA LEU A 52 -9.28 1.55 15.91
C LEU A 52 -9.70 2.76 16.73
N SER A 53 -9.09 2.89 17.90
CA SER A 53 -9.15 4.08 18.75
C SER A 53 -7.76 4.44 19.27
N PHE A 54 -7.57 5.68 19.62
CA PHE A 54 -6.31 6.19 20.18
C PHE A 54 -6.61 7.26 21.23
N VAL A 55 -5.91 7.21 22.36
CA VAL A 55 -5.97 8.24 23.41
C VAL A 55 -4.59 8.85 23.53
N ASN A 56 -4.47 10.17 23.39
CA ASN A 56 -3.20 10.86 23.56
C ASN A 56 -2.86 11.10 25.04
N GLU A 57 -1.64 11.59 25.31
CA GLU A 57 -1.15 11.88 26.66
C GLU A 57 -2.01 12.91 27.42
N ALA A 58 -2.70 13.80 26.71
CA ALA A 58 -3.63 14.77 27.29
C ALA A 58 -5.05 14.20 27.54
N GLY A 59 -5.25 12.89 27.35
CA GLY A 59 -6.53 12.22 27.55
C GLY A 59 -7.55 12.43 26.41
N LYS A 60 -7.16 13.08 25.30
CA LYS A 60 -8.06 13.24 24.15
C LYS A 60 -8.17 11.93 23.38
N GLU A 61 -9.41 11.47 23.22
CA GLU A 61 -9.74 10.28 22.44
C GLU A 61 -9.95 10.61 20.96
N TYR A 62 -9.48 9.70 20.08
CA TYR A 62 -9.66 9.71 18.64
C TYR A 62 -10.35 8.40 18.25
N ARG A 63 -11.39 8.49 17.41
CA ARG A 63 -12.15 7.35 16.88
C ARG A 63 -12.47 7.57 15.41
N LEU A 64 -12.74 6.50 14.69
CA LEU A 64 -13.24 6.57 13.33
C LEU A 64 -14.69 7.05 13.32
N ASN A 65 -15.01 7.88 12.32
CA ASN A 65 -16.37 8.29 12.00
C ASN A 65 -17.10 7.15 11.26
N ASP A 66 -18.44 7.22 11.22
CA ASP A 66 -19.25 6.24 10.46
C ASP A 66 -18.90 6.26 8.97
N LYS A 67 -18.69 7.45 8.39
CA LYS A 67 -18.22 7.63 7.03
C LYS A 67 -16.74 7.99 7.03
N VAL A 68 -15.95 7.15 6.39
CA VAL A 68 -14.49 7.30 6.28
C VAL A 68 -14.03 7.29 4.81
N ALA A 69 -12.82 7.77 4.56
CA ALA A 69 -12.18 7.72 3.24
C ALA A 69 -11.94 6.26 2.80
N THR A 70 -11.97 6.01 1.49
CA THR A 70 -11.61 4.70 0.92
C THR A 70 -10.13 4.43 1.11
N LEU A 71 -9.80 3.28 1.69
CA LEU A 71 -8.42 2.90 1.98
C LEU A 71 -7.69 2.41 0.73
N GLN A 72 -6.52 2.96 0.50
CA GLN A 72 -5.50 2.44 -0.42
C GLN A 72 -4.23 2.16 0.37
N ILE A 73 -3.49 1.11 0.03
CA ILE A 73 -2.27 0.71 0.75
C ILE A 73 -1.07 0.92 -0.17
N ARG A 74 -0.10 1.70 0.29
CA ARG A 74 1.21 1.79 -0.38
C ARG A 74 2.23 0.92 0.36
N PRO A 75 2.55 -0.28 -0.15
CA PRO A 75 3.64 -1.08 0.37
C PRO A 75 4.98 -0.43 0.04
N ARG A 76 6.05 -0.84 0.70
CA ARG A 76 7.40 -0.42 0.34
C ARG A 76 7.76 -0.82 -1.09
N GLY A 77 8.59 -0.02 -1.74
CA GLY A 77 9.10 -0.29 -3.08
C GLY A 77 10.06 -1.49 -3.14
N TRP A 78 10.30 -2.02 -4.35
CA TRP A 78 11.18 -3.18 -4.61
C TRP A 78 12.61 -3.01 -4.11
N HIS A 79 13.10 -1.78 -3.93
CA HIS A 79 14.44 -1.46 -3.46
C HIS A 79 14.64 -1.66 -1.95
N LEU A 80 13.59 -1.97 -1.19
CA LEU A 80 13.62 -2.11 0.26
C LEU A 80 13.39 -3.56 0.70
N ASP A 81 14.29 -4.06 1.53
CA ASP A 81 14.15 -5.35 2.20
C ASP A 81 13.62 -5.19 3.62
N GLU A 82 12.86 -6.19 4.09
CA GLU A 82 12.56 -6.33 5.52
C GLU A 82 13.66 -7.16 6.21
N LYS A 83 14.56 -6.47 6.90
CA LYS A 83 15.75 -7.10 7.49
C LYS A 83 15.49 -8.01 8.68
N HIS A 84 14.31 -7.87 9.32
CA HIS A 84 13.95 -8.64 10.53
C HIS A 84 13.26 -9.97 10.20
N VAL A 85 12.89 -10.17 8.94
CA VAL A 85 12.23 -11.39 8.48
C VAL A 85 13.06 -12.07 7.40
N THR A 86 13.33 -13.36 7.60
CA THR A 86 14.05 -14.17 6.61
C THR A 86 13.27 -15.44 6.27
N VAL A 87 13.33 -15.83 4.99
CA VAL A 87 12.85 -17.11 4.49
C VAL A 87 14.05 -17.82 3.88
N ASP A 88 14.35 -19.03 4.34
CA ASP A 88 15.52 -19.82 3.91
C ASP A 88 16.86 -19.02 4.02
N GLY A 89 16.99 -18.23 5.09
CA GLY A 89 18.17 -17.41 5.34
C GLY A 89 18.30 -16.15 4.49
N ARG A 90 17.33 -15.85 3.61
CA ARG A 90 17.29 -14.65 2.78
C ARG A 90 16.28 -13.65 3.32
N ARG A 91 16.64 -12.36 3.32
CA ARG A 91 15.69 -11.29 3.66
C ARG A 91 14.53 -11.28 2.68
N VAL A 92 13.33 -11.00 3.19
CA VAL A 92 12.16 -10.84 2.34
C VAL A 92 12.06 -9.42 1.80
N SER A 93 11.46 -9.26 0.62
CA SER A 93 11.11 -7.92 0.11
C SER A 93 10.18 -7.21 1.09
N GLY A 94 10.48 -5.95 1.42
CA GLY A 94 9.64 -5.12 2.26
C GLY A 94 8.24 -4.92 1.65
N GLY A 95 8.19 -4.73 0.33
CA GLY A 95 6.92 -4.56 -0.38
C GLY A 95 6.03 -5.80 -0.32
N ILE A 96 6.59 -6.99 -0.53
CA ILE A 96 5.84 -8.26 -0.41
C ILE A 96 5.39 -8.47 1.03
N PHE A 97 6.25 -8.17 2.02
CA PHE A 97 5.89 -8.29 3.43
C PHE A 97 4.69 -7.40 3.80
N ASP A 98 4.75 -6.12 3.42
CA ASP A 98 3.67 -5.17 3.71
C ASP A 98 2.36 -5.57 3.01
N PHE A 99 2.44 -5.92 1.73
CA PHE A 99 1.30 -6.37 0.94
C PHE A 99 0.67 -7.64 1.51
N ALA A 100 1.48 -8.67 1.73
CA ALA A 100 0.98 -10.00 2.10
C ALA A 100 0.24 -9.97 3.44
N LEU A 101 0.77 -9.27 4.43
CA LEU A 101 0.12 -9.16 5.75
C LEU A 101 -1.21 -8.40 5.67
N VAL A 102 -1.25 -7.24 4.99
CA VAL A 102 -2.50 -6.50 4.82
C VAL A 102 -3.52 -7.33 4.07
N PHE A 103 -3.12 -7.93 2.95
CA PHE A 103 -4.02 -8.68 2.08
C PHE A 103 -4.59 -9.90 2.79
N PHE A 104 -3.73 -10.76 3.33
CA PHE A 104 -4.14 -12.00 3.98
C PHE A 104 -5.13 -11.77 5.13
N HIS A 105 -4.89 -10.77 5.94
CA HIS A 105 -5.72 -10.52 7.12
C HIS A 105 -6.99 -9.70 6.85
N ASN A 106 -7.06 -8.96 5.72
CA ASN A 106 -8.09 -7.96 5.56
C ASN A 106 -8.90 -8.04 4.27
N ALA A 107 -8.46 -8.79 3.24
CA ALA A 107 -9.11 -8.75 1.94
C ALA A 107 -10.60 -9.09 2.00
N HIS A 108 -10.97 -10.17 2.67
CA HIS A 108 -12.38 -10.57 2.82
C HIS A 108 -13.22 -9.50 3.54
N GLU A 109 -12.68 -8.89 4.59
CA GLU A 109 -13.37 -7.81 5.32
C GLU A 109 -13.53 -6.55 4.48
N GLN A 110 -12.49 -6.17 3.71
CA GLN A 110 -12.57 -5.05 2.78
C GLN A 110 -13.63 -5.27 1.70
N ILE A 111 -13.70 -6.47 1.14
CA ILE A 111 -14.71 -6.85 0.14
C ILE A 111 -16.12 -6.81 0.75
N ALA A 112 -16.30 -7.39 1.94
CA ALA A 112 -17.58 -7.39 2.64
C ALA A 112 -18.11 -5.98 2.93
N ARG A 113 -17.19 -5.02 3.11
CA ARG A 113 -17.51 -3.60 3.30
C ARG A 113 -17.58 -2.80 2.00
N GLY A 114 -17.32 -3.39 0.84
CA GLY A 114 -17.29 -2.70 -0.44
C GLY A 114 -16.14 -1.69 -0.58
N ALA A 115 -15.02 -1.91 0.12
CA ALA A 115 -13.94 -0.93 0.29
C ALA A 115 -12.55 -1.41 -0.16
N GLY A 116 -12.47 -2.23 -1.18
CA GLY A 116 -11.19 -2.71 -1.71
C GLY A 116 -11.12 -4.22 -1.85
N PRO A 117 -9.92 -4.83 -1.95
CA PRO A 117 -8.57 -4.32 -1.63
C PRO A 117 -7.95 -3.43 -2.72
N PHE A 118 -7.45 -2.26 -2.32
CA PHE A 118 -6.81 -1.28 -3.20
C PHE A 118 -5.36 -1.03 -2.80
N TYR A 119 -4.46 -1.02 -3.80
CA TYR A 119 -3.02 -0.83 -3.59
C TYR A 119 -2.45 0.31 -4.44
N TYR A 120 -1.32 0.81 -3.98
CA TYR A 120 -0.55 1.84 -4.64
C TYR A 120 0.89 1.37 -4.80
N LEU A 121 1.36 1.16 -6.03
CA LEU A 121 2.66 0.52 -6.30
C LEU A 121 3.74 1.58 -6.55
N PRO A 122 4.69 1.76 -5.61
CA PRO A 122 5.70 2.80 -5.71
C PRO A 122 6.97 2.33 -6.45
N LYS A 123 7.81 3.30 -6.83
CA LYS A 123 9.22 3.13 -7.24
C LYS A 123 9.46 2.11 -8.36
N MET A 124 8.45 1.87 -9.20
CA MET A 124 8.55 0.95 -10.33
C MET A 124 9.49 1.51 -11.40
N GLU A 125 10.37 0.68 -11.94
CA GLU A 125 11.30 1.05 -13.00
C GLU A 125 11.05 0.30 -14.33
N SER A 126 10.31 -0.82 -14.30
CA SER A 126 10.12 -1.67 -15.49
C SER A 126 8.76 -2.36 -15.47
N HIS A 127 8.25 -2.68 -16.67
CA HIS A 127 7.08 -3.54 -16.85
C HIS A 127 7.31 -4.97 -16.29
N LEU A 128 8.56 -5.42 -16.16
CA LEU A 128 8.86 -6.73 -15.55
C LEU A 128 8.58 -6.72 -14.05
N GLU A 129 8.78 -5.58 -13.38
CA GLU A 129 8.37 -5.41 -11.98
C GLU A 129 6.84 -5.36 -11.85
N ALA A 130 6.15 -4.78 -12.83
CA ALA A 130 4.69 -4.81 -12.91
C ALA A 130 4.17 -6.25 -13.09
N ARG A 131 4.81 -7.04 -13.97
CA ARG A 131 4.53 -8.47 -14.15
C ARG A 131 4.69 -9.24 -12.84
N LEU A 132 5.79 -9.00 -12.11
CA LEU A 132 6.03 -9.63 -10.83
C LEU A 132 4.92 -9.31 -9.82
N TRP A 133 4.45 -8.05 -9.74
CA TRP A 133 3.30 -7.69 -8.93
C TRP A 133 2.02 -8.42 -9.38
N ASN A 134 1.79 -8.51 -10.69
CA ASN A 134 0.64 -9.24 -11.23
C ASN A 134 0.65 -10.72 -10.82
N ASP A 135 1.81 -11.38 -10.90
CA ASP A 135 1.98 -12.78 -10.50
C ASP A 135 1.74 -12.97 -9.00
N ILE A 136 2.24 -12.04 -8.17
CA ILE A 136 1.99 -12.03 -6.73
C ILE A 136 0.50 -11.84 -6.43
N PHE A 137 -0.19 -10.94 -7.12
CA PHE A 137 -1.62 -10.69 -6.94
C PHE A 137 -2.46 -11.92 -7.31
N ILE A 138 -2.13 -12.57 -8.43
CA ILE A 138 -2.81 -13.81 -8.85
C ILE A 138 -2.64 -14.89 -7.79
N MET A 139 -1.39 -15.18 -7.39
CA MET A 139 -1.09 -16.18 -6.37
C MET A 139 -1.76 -15.89 -5.02
N ALA A 140 -1.74 -14.62 -4.59
CA ALA A 140 -2.34 -14.22 -3.33
C ALA A 140 -3.87 -14.38 -3.33
N GLN A 141 -4.53 -14.00 -4.43
CA GLN A 141 -5.98 -14.17 -4.59
C GLN A 141 -6.37 -15.65 -4.61
N GLU A 142 -5.64 -16.49 -5.36
CA GLU A 142 -5.85 -17.93 -5.41
C GLU A 142 -5.68 -18.58 -4.02
N HIS A 143 -4.70 -18.11 -3.24
CA HIS A 143 -4.42 -18.66 -1.91
C HIS A 143 -5.54 -18.46 -0.89
N ILE A 144 -6.37 -17.44 -1.06
CA ILE A 144 -7.50 -17.13 -0.16
C ILE A 144 -8.86 -17.18 -0.88
N ASP A 145 -8.95 -17.94 -1.98
CA ASP A 145 -10.17 -18.20 -2.74
C ASP A 145 -10.89 -16.94 -3.25
N LEU A 146 -10.12 -15.93 -3.71
CA LEU A 146 -10.66 -14.73 -4.33
C LEU A 146 -10.51 -14.74 -5.85
N PRO A 147 -11.50 -14.23 -6.60
CA PRO A 147 -11.42 -14.12 -8.05
C PRO A 147 -10.24 -13.27 -8.50
N ARG A 148 -9.61 -13.67 -9.63
CA ARG A 148 -8.61 -12.83 -10.30
C ARG A 148 -9.18 -11.48 -10.65
N GLY A 149 -8.41 -10.41 -10.42
CA GLY A 149 -8.84 -9.04 -10.65
C GLY A 149 -9.62 -8.41 -9.47
N THR A 150 -9.77 -9.11 -8.35
CA THR A 150 -10.33 -8.53 -7.11
C THR A 150 -9.44 -7.40 -6.57
N ILE A 151 -8.12 -7.60 -6.55
CA ILE A 151 -7.16 -6.54 -6.22
C ILE A 151 -7.16 -5.49 -7.32
N LYS A 152 -7.20 -4.22 -6.93
CA LYS A 152 -6.96 -3.09 -7.84
C LYS A 152 -5.78 -2.26 -7.36
N ALA A 153 -4.91 -1.89 -8.29
CA ALA A 153 -3.68 -1.18 -8.00
C ALA A 153 -3.46 0.01 -8.93
N THR A 154 -3.11 1.14 -8.34
CA THR A 154 -2.59 2.32 -9.05
C THR A 154 -1.08 2.23 -9.08
N VAL A 155 -0.47 2.44 -10.24
CA VAL A 155 1.00 2.51 -10.34
C VAL A 155 1.44 3.96 -10.26
N LEU A 156 2.39 4.24 -9.37
CA LEU A 156 3.03 5.54 -9.28
C LEU A 156 4.17 5.61 -10.30
N VAL A 157 3.98 6.39 -11.35
CA VAL A 157 5.02 6.70 -12.34
C VAL A 157 5.90 7.80 -11.76
N GLU A 158 6.96 7.38 -11.11
CA GLU A 158 7.85 8.26 -10.34
C GLU A 158 9.34 7.99 -10.59
N THR A 159 9.64 7.17 -11.58
CA THR A 159 10.98 6.98 -12.09
C THR A 159 11.02 7.31 -13.57
N ILE A 160 12.16 7.82 -14.04
CA ILE A 160 12.30 8.17 -15.45
C ILE A 160 12.17 6.93 -16.36
N LEU A 161 12.58 5.76 -15.88
CA LEU A 161 12.50 4.50 -16.61
C LEU A 161 11.05 4.07 -16.85
N ALA A 162 10.22 4.09 -15.81
CA ALA A 162 8.80 3.72 -15.90
C ALA A 162 8.02 4.61 -16.90
N THR A 163 8.45 5.86 -17.12
CA THR A 163 7.81 6.78 -18.06
C THR A 163 7.84 6.26 -19.50
N PHE A 164 8.86 5.49 -19.87
CA PHE A 164 9.00 4.92 -21.21
C PHE A 164 8.30 3.57 -21.38
N GLU A 165 7.79 2.97 -20.31
CA GLU A 165 7.17 1.65 -20.31
C GLU A 165 5.72 1.67 -19.76
N MET A 166 5.04 2.83 -19.83
CA MET A 166 3.69 2.97 -19.22
C MET A 166 2.66 2.04 -19.84
N GLU A 167 2.70 1.85 -21.16
CA GLU A 167 1.76 0.94 -21.86
C GLU A 167 2.01 -0.51 -21.47
N GLU A 168 3.27 -0.93 -21.42
CA GLU A 168 3.69 -2.26 -21.01
C GLU A 168 3.33 -2.54 -19.54
N ILE A 169 3.52 -1.56 -18.67
CA ILE A 169 3.12 -1.63 -17.25
C ILE A 169 1.61 -1.85 -17.14
N LEU A 170 0.80 -1.07 -17.86
CA LEU A 170 -0.66 -1.23 -17.88
C LEU A 170 -1.06 -2.59 -18.47
N TYR A 171 -0.38 -3.05 -19.52
CA TYR A 171 -0.65 -4.35 -20.11
C TYR A 171 -0.37 -5.51 -19.14
N GLU A 172 0.74 -5.49 -18.42
CA GLU A 172 1.08 -6.51 -17.44
C GLU A 172 0.06 -6.53 -16.28
N LEU A 173 -0.40 -5.38 -15.83
CA LEU A 173 -1.38 -5.25 -14.75
C LEU A 173 -2.83 -5.18 -15.22
N ARG A 174 -3.16 -5.45 -16.47
CA ARG A 174 -4.49 -5.20 -17.07
C ARG A 174 -5.70 -5.73 -16.27
N ASP A 175 -5.54 -6.85 -15.55
CA ASP A 175 -6.61 -7.41 -14.73
C ASP A 175 -6.75 -6.70 -13.37
N HIS A 176 -5.69 -6.02 -12.93
CA HIS A 176 -5.58 -5.40 -11.60
C HIS A 176 -5.43 -3.88 -11.65
N SER A 177 -5.23 -3.28 -12.83
CA SER A 177 -4.98 -1.84 -12.93
C SER A 177 -6.20 -1.02 -12.52
N ALA A 178 -5.98 -0.03 -11.64
CA ALA A 178 -6.89 1.07 -11.35
C ALA A 178 -6.45 2.37 -12.07
N GLY A 179 -5.22 2.43 -12.57
CA GLY A 179 -4.68 3.56 -13.30
C GLY A 179 -3.21 3.86 -12.99
N LEU A 180 -2.76 5.00 -13.52
CA LEU A 180 -1.43 5.55 -13.28
C LEU A 180 -1.55 6.86 -12.51
N ASN A 181 -0.56 7.16 -11.68
CA ASN A 181 -0.39 8.46 -11.04
C ASN A 181 1.01 9.01 -11.38
N ALA A 182 1.09 10.28 -11.78
CA ALA A 182 2.37 10.95 -12.02
C ALA A 182 2.99 11.39 -10.68
N GLY A 183 4.08 10.76 -10.30
CA GLY A 183 4.88 11.14 -9.13
C GLY A 183 5.67 12.42 -9.41
N ARG A 184 5.87 13.25 -8.37
CA ARG A 184 6.54 14.53 -8.52
C ARG A 184 7.98 14.50 -8.02
N TRP A 185 8.17 14.26 -6.73
CA TRP A 185 9.49 14.40 -6.09
C TRP A 185 10.45 13.30 -6.49
N ASP A 186 10.01 12.06 -6.48
CA ASP A 186 10.83 10.93 -6.89
C ASP A 186 11.18 10.98 -8.38
N TYR A 187 10.25 11.47 -9.22
CA TYR A 187 10.54 11.69 -10.65
C TYR A 187 11.66 12.72 -10.84
N ILE A 188 11.59 13.86 -10.16
CA ILE A 188 12.63 14.89 -10.17
C ILE A 188 13.96 14.29 -9.68
N PHE A 189 13.93 13.56 -8.56
CA PHE A 189 15.12 12.90 -8.03
C PHE A 189 15.68 11.85 -8.99
N SER A 190 14.83 11.08 -9.65
CA SER A 190 15.24 10.11 -10.67
C SER A 190 15.97 10.78 -11.83
N CYS A 191 15.49 11.95 -12.29
CA CYS A 191 16.21 12.74 -13.31
C CYS A 191 17.59 13.19 -12.79
N ILE A 192 17.67 13.77 -11.59
CA ILE A 192 18.93 14.22 -10.99
C ILE A 192 19.93 13.06 -10.85
N LYS A 193 19.44 11.86 -10.51
CA LYS A 193 20.28 10.68 -10.32
C LYS A 193 20.83 10.12 -11.62
N LYS A 194 20.08 10.24 -12.72
CA LYS A 194 20.43 9.62 -14.01
C LYS A 194 21.19 10.55 -14.95
N PHE A 195 21.05 11.87 -14.79
CA PHE A 195 21.70 12.92 -15.60
C PHE A 195 22.60 13.81 -14.75
#